data_83e77fd056750c6cc42c05ba82ae5ec5
#
_entry.id   83e77fd056750c6cc42c05ba82ae5ec5
#
_cell.length_a   1.000
_cell.length_b   1.000
_cell.length_c   1.000
_cell.angle_alpha   90.00
_cell.angle_beta   90.00
_cell.angle_gamma   90.00
#
_symmetry.space_group_name_H-M   'P 1'
#
loop_
_entity.id
_entity.type
_entity.pdbx_description
1 polymer ?
#
loop_
_entity_poly.entity_id
_entity_poly.type
_entity_poly.pdbx_seq_one_letter_code
_entity_poly.pdbx_strand_id
1 'polypeptide(L)'
;MEYHKPVLYDEVIGNIVTDKDIVYVDCTLGGGGHTQGILENSSKNSKVIAIDQDIEAIEFAKKRLENYDNFTVFQDNFKNIDTVVYLAGFEKVDRILMDIGVSSNQLDNAKRGFS
;
A
#
# COMPACT_ATOMS: atom_id res chain seq x y z
N MET A 1 0.59 -14.54 15.48
CA MET A 1 0.23 -13.13 15.69
C MET A 1 -0.95 -12.76 14.80
N GLU A 2 -1.84 -11.97 15.33
CA GLU A 2 -3.04 -11.58 14.61
C GLU A 2 -3.09 -10.07 14.49
N TYR A 3 -3.37 -9.58 13.29
CA TYR A 3 -3.48 -8.15 13.04
C TYR A 3 -4.94 -7.78 12.90
N HIS A 4 -5.33 -6.72 13.57
CA HIS A 4 -6.70 -6.24 13.53
C HIS A 4 -6.96 -5.42 12.27
N LYS A 5 -8.24 -5.33 11.90
CA LYS A 5 -8.66 -4.43 10.84
C LYS A 5 -8.34 -3.00 11.25
N PRO A 6 -7.70 -2.20 10.39
CA PRO A 6 -7.37 -0.83 10.73
C PRO A 6 -8.59 0.01 11.08
N VAL A 7 -8.39 0.99 11.96
CA VAL A 7 -9.43 1.97 12.28
C VAL A 7 -9.74 2.76 11.00
N LEU A 8 -11.02 3.03 10.77
CA LEU A 8 -11.50 3.77 9.60
C LEU A 8 -11.19 3.04 8.28
N TYR A 9 -11.08 1.72 8.35
CA TYR A 9 -10.73 0.91 7.17
C TYR A 9 -11.64 1.18 5.98
N ASP A 10 -12.96 1.13 6.18
CA ASP A 10 -13.90 1.28 5.07
C ASP A 10 -13.82 2.67 4.46
N GLU A 11 -13.58 3.70 5.26
CA GLU A 11 -13.42 5.06 4.77
C GLU A 11 -12.15 5.21 3.94
N VAL A 12 -11.04 4.62 4.43
CA VAL A 12 -9.77 4.67 3.72
C VAL A 12 -9.90 3.99 2.36
N ILE A 13 -10.42 2.77 2.35
CA ILE A 13 -10.57 2.02 1.10
C ILE A 13 -11.51 2.73 0.15
N GLY A 14 -12.62 3.26 0.65
CA GLY A 14 -13.57 3.98 -0.18
C GLY A 14 -13.00 5.23 -0.84
N ASN A 15 -12.03 5.86 -0.19
CA ASN A 15 -11.42 7.09 -0.71
C ASN A 15 -10.23 6.84 -1.62
N ILE A 16 -9.54 5.72 -1.48
CA ILE A 16 -8.31 5.47 -2.23
C ILE A 16 -8.51 4.59 -3.46
N VAL A 17 -9.49 3.70 -3.41
CA VAL A 17 -9.71 2.76 -4.51
C VAL A 17 -10.46 3.43 -5.66
N THR A 18 -10.08 3.08 -6.87
CA THR A 18 -10.72 3.51 -8.11
C THR A 18 -10.86 2.31 -9.04
N ASP A 19 -11.75 2.43 -10.02
CA ASP A 19 -11.94 1.39 -11.04
C ASP A 19 -10.92 1.48 -12.18
N LYS A 20 -10.05 2.47 -12.15
CA LYS A 20 -9.00 2.63 -13.15
C LYS A 20 -7.82 1.72 -12.86
N ASP A 21 -7.06 1.40 -13.90
CA ASP A 21 -5.83 0.62 -13.76
C ASP A 21 -4.72 1.56 -13.31
N ILE A 22 -4.40 1.55 -12.02
CA ILE A 22 -3.42 2.47 -11.45
C ILE A 22 -2.45 1.73 -10.53
N VAL A 23 -1.42 2.44 -10.10
CA VAL A 23 -0.41 1.94 -9.18
C VAL A 23 -0.62 2.56 -7.81
N TYR A 24 -0.75 1.71 -6.81
CA TYR A 24 -0.88 2.09 -5.41
C TYR A 24 0.41 1.79 -4.67
N VAL A 25 0.74 2.63 -3.69
CA VAL A 25 1.76 2.30 -2.69
C VAL A 25 1.08 2.24 -1.33
N ASP A 26 1.28 1.15 -0.61
CA ASP A 26 0.76 0.98 0.74
C ASP A 26 1.93 0.95 1.71
N CYS A 27 2.10 2.03 2.46
CA CYS A 27 3.13 2.13 3.49
C CYS A 27 2.61 1.69 4.86
N THR A 28 1.41 1.11 4.89
CA THR A 28 0.76 0.67 6.12
C THR A 28 0.62 -0.84 6.18
N LEU A 29 1.49 -1.56 5.47
CA LEU A 29 1.27 -2.99 5.21
C LEU A 29 0.82 -3.76 6.45
N GLY A 30 1.55 -3.70 7.56
CA GLY A 30 1.21 -4.40 8.78
C GLY A 30 0.81 -5.83 8.47
N GLY A 31 -0.42 -6.21 8.80
CA GLY A 31 -0.95 -7.53 8.47
C GLY A 31 -1.55 -7.65 7.09
N GLY A 32 -1.45 -6.61 6.26
CA GLY A 32 -1.98 -6.65 4.90
C GLY A 32 -3.43 -6.20 4.75
N GLY A 33 -4.01 -5.60 5.79
CA GLY A 33 -5.43 -5.23 5.76
C GLY A 33 -5.79 -4.23 4.68
N HIS A 34 -5.07 -3.13 4.58
CA HIS A 34 -5.33 -2.13 3.55
C HIS A 34 -5.00 -2.65 2.16
N THR A 35 -3.87 -3.34 2.02
CA THR A 35 -3.50 -3.93 0.73
C THR A 35 -4.56 -4.89 0.25
N GLN A 36 -5.08 -5.73 1.14
CA GLN A 36 -6.15 -6.65 0.78
C GLN A 36 -7.39 -5.90 0.29
N GLY A 37 -7.78 -4.84 1.00
CA GLY A 37 -8.93 -4.04 0.60
C GLY A 37 -8.74 -3.39 -0.77
N ILE A 38 -7.53 -2.89 -1.05
CA ILE A 38 -7.21 -2.33 -2.37
C ILE A 38 -7.32 -3.42 -3.44
N LEU A 39 -6.71 -4.58 -3.20
CA LEU A 39 -6.72 -5.67 -4.17
C LEU A 39 -8.13 -6.18 -4.45
N GLU A 40 -8.97 -6.25 -3.43
CA GLU A 40 -10.34 -6.75 -3.58
C GLU A 40 -11.25 -5.78 -4.33
N ASN A 41 -10.99 -4.49 -4.22
CA ASN A 41 -11.91 -3.46 -4.70
C ASN A 41 -11.40 -2.66 -5.89
N SER A 42 -10.15 -2.86 -6.28
CA SER A 42 -9.58 -2.16 -7.44
C SER A 42 -9.63 -3.04 -8.68
N SER A 43 -9.26 -2.45 -9.82
CA SER A 43 -9.14 -3.18 -11.08
C SER A 43 -8.09 -4.30 -10.95
N LYS A 44 -8.31 -5.40 -11.62
CA LYS A 44 -7.36 -6.51 -11.65
C LYS A 44 -6.02 -6.15 -12.25
N ASN A 45 -6.00 -5.10 -13.07
CA ASN A 45 -4.76 -4.65 -13.70
C ASN A 45 -4.04 -3.59 -12.88
N SER A 46 -4.62 -3.17 -11.78
CA SER A 46 -3.93 -2.28 -10.84
C SER A 46 -2.82 -3.03 -10.13
N LYS A 47 -1.79 -2.30 -9.72
CA LYS A 47 -0.66 -2.87 -9.00
C LYS A 47 -0.54 -2.22 -7.64
N VAL A 48 -0.15 -3.01 -6.65
CA VAL A 48 0.09 -2.51 -5.30
C VAL A 48 1.54 -2.77 -4.92
N ILE A 49 2.23 -1.73 -4.50
CA ILE A 49 3.58 -1.82 -3.95
C ILE A 49 3.42 -1.61 -2.45
N ALA A 50 3.72 -2.62 -1.65
CA ALA A 50 3.58 -2.54 -0.20
C ALA A 50 4.96 -2.47 0.44
N ILE A 51 5.08 -1.63 1.46
CA ILE A 51 6.35 -1.39 2.15
C ILE A 51 6.14 -1.57 3.65
N ASP A 52 7.04 -2.30 4.30
CA ASP A 52 7.08 -2.41 5.75
C ASP A 52 8.51 -2.72 6.18
N GLN A 53 8.86 -2.30 7.38
CA GLN A 53 10.18 -2.61 7.95
C GLN A 53 10.20 -3.93 8.69
N ASP A 54 9.04 -4.42 9.13
CA ASP A 54 8.92 -5.60 9.97
C ASP A 54 8.74 -6.85 9.11
N ILE A 55 9.75 -7.72 9.15
CA ILE A 55 9.71 -8.95 8.36
C ILE A 55 8.57 -9.88 8.78
N GLU A 56 8.18 -9.88 10.04
CA GLU A 56 7.06 -10.71 10.49
C GLU A 56 5.75 -10.24 9.88
N ALA A 57 5.56 -8.92 9.83
CA ALA A 57 4.37 -8.35 9.19
C ALA A 57 4.34 -8.69 7.70
N ILE A 58 5.50 -8.60 7.04
CA ILE A 58 5.61 -8.93 5.63
C ILE A 58 5.25 -10.40 5.38
N GLU A 59 5.77 -11.31 6.18
CA GLU A 59 5.50 -12.72 6.01
C GLU A 59 4.03 -13.05 6.26
N PHE A 60 3.43 -12.42 7.26
CA PHE A 60 2.02 -12.58 7.54
C PHE A 60 1.18 -12.09 6.36
N ALA A 61 1.51 -10.91 5.84
CA ALA A 61 0.78 -10.34 4.72
C ALA A 61 0.93 -11.17 3.44
N LYS A 62 2.12 -11.66 3.15
CA LYS A 62 2.34 -12.50 1.97
C LYS A 62 1.48 -13.76 2.02
N LYS A 63 1.36 -14.36 3.18
CA LYS A 63 0.51 -15.55 3.32
C LYS A 63 -0.96 -15.19 3.18
N ARG A 64 -1.38 -14.10 3.81
CA ARG A 64 -2.77 -13.63 3.75
C ARG A 64 -3.19 -13.31 2.31
N LEU A 65 -2.26 -12.80 1.52
CA LEU A 65 -2.52 -12.30 0.17
C LEU A 65 -2.04 -13.25 -0.92
N GLU A 66 -1.75 -14.50 -0.59
CA GLU A 66 -1.10 -15.43 -1.53
C GLU A 66 -1.92 -15.72 -2.78
N ASN A 67 -3.23 -15.45 -2.75
CA ASN A 67 -4.10 -15.66 -3.90
C ASN A 67 -4.08 -14.50 -4.90
N TYR A 68 -3.37 -13.43 -4.58
CA TYR A 68 -3.25 -12.26 -5.46
C TYR A 68 -1.87 -12.23 -6.08
N ASP A 69 -1.79 -11.86 -7.35
CA ASP A 69 -0.53 -11.79 -8.08
C ASP A 69 -0.15 -10.36 -8.49
N ASN A 70 -0.97 -9.39 -8.14
CA ASN A 70 -0.75 -8.01 -8.55
C ASN A 70 -0.26 -7.11 -7.41
N PHE A 71 0.52 -7.68 -6.50
CA PHE A 71 1.19 -6.88 -5.48
C PHE A 71 2.63 -7.34 -5.32
N THR A 72 3.46 -6.43 -4.83
CA THR A 72 4.86 -6.67 -4.52
C THR A 72 5.15 -6.08 -3.16
N VAL A 73 5.92 -6.78 -2.32
CA VAL A 73 6.24 -6.33 -0.98
C VAL A 73 7.74 -6.07 -0.87
N PHE A 74 8.09 -4.93 -0.28
CA PHE A 74 9.49 -4.58 0.00
C PHE A 74 9.68 -4.37 1.49
N GLN A 75 10.78 -4.92 2.01
CA GLN A 75 11.20 -4.64 3.38
C GLN A 75 12.07 -3.39 3.35
N ASP A 76 11.47 -2.26 3.67
CA ASP A 76 12.16 -0.98 3.63
C ASP A 76 11.40 0.05 4.46
N ASN A 77 12.00 1.23 4.59
CA ASN A 77 11.38 2.37 5.23
C ASN A 77 10.68 3.21 4.18
N PHE A 78 9.54 3.80 4.53
CA PHE A 78 8.78 4.60 3.56
C PHE A 78 9.56 5.80 3.03
N LYS A 79 10.57 6.28 3.75
CA LYS A 79 11.41 7.37 3.26
C LYS A 79 12.19 7.00 2.00
N ASN A 80 12.30 5.71 1.71
CA ASN A 80 12.97 5.22 0.50
C ASN A 80 11.98 4.89 -0.62
N ILE A 81 10.79 5.47 -0.56
CA ILE A 81 9.72 5.13 -1.49
C ILE A 81 10.13 5.31 -2.96
N ASP A 82 10.92 6.33 -3.26
CA ASP A 82 11.37 6.55 -4.64
C ASP A 82 12.18 5.36 -5.15
N THR A 83 13.10 4.88 -4.33
CA THR A 83 13.91 3.72 -4.66
C THR A 83 13.06 2.47 -4.82
N VAL A 84 12.12 2.27 -3.89
CA VAL A 84 11.23 1.11 -3.91
C VAL A 84 10.37 1.10 -5.17
N VAL A 85 9.79 2.23 -5.52
CA VAL A 85 8.96 2.36 -6.73
C VAL A 85 9.78 2.05 -7.97
N TYR A 86 11.00 2.58 -8.04
CA TYR A 86 11.90 2.32 -9.15
C TYR A 86 12.24 0.83 -9.27
N LEU A 87 12.57 0.19 -8.13
CA LEU A 87 12.91 -1.22 -8.12
C LEU A 87 11.72 -2.11 -8.49
N ALA A 88 10.52 -1.64 -8.20
CA ALA A 88 9.30 -2.35 -8.58
C ALA A 88 8.97 -2.22 -10.08
N GLY A 89 9.70 -1.35 -10.79
CA GLY A 89 9.53 -1.21 -12.23
C GLY A 89 8.62 -0.07 -12.65
N PHE A 90 8.37 0.89 -11.78
CA PHE A 90 7.46 2.00 -12.08
C PHE A 90 8.17 3.33 -12.02
N GLU A 91 7.76 4.26 -12.88
CA GLU A 91 8.27 5.62 -12.86
C GLU A 91 7.47 6.53 -11.94
N LYS A 92 6.21 6.20 -11.72
CA LYS A 92 5.33 7.01 -10.87
C LYS A 92 4.25 6.12 -10.26
N VAL A 93 3.63 6.63 -9.21
CA VAL A 93 2.49 6.00 -8.57
C VAL A 93 1.32 6.97 -8.53
N ASP A 94 0.12 6.42 -8.44
CA ASP A 94 -1.09 7.23 -8.51
C ASP A 94 -1.69 7.51 -7.15
N ARG A 95 -1.55 6.60 -6.21
CA ARG A 95 -2.09 6.73 -4.85
C ARG A 95 -1.07 6.21 -3.85
N ILE A 96 -0.94 6.92 -2.74
CA ILE A 96 -0.06 6.52 -1.64
C ILE A 96 -0.88 6.50 -0.37
N LEU A 97 -0.85 5.39 0.35
CA LEU A 97 -1.50 5.24 1.63
C LEU A 97 -0.43 5.17 2.72
N MET A 98 -0.51 6.06 3.70
CA MET A 98 0.44 6.14 4.80
C MET A 98 -0.26 5.96 6.13
N ASP A 99 0.48 5.41 7.09
CA ASP A 99 -0.04 5.06 8.40
C ASP A 99 -0.35 6.28 9.28
N ILE A 100 0.21 7.43 8.94
CA ILE A 100 0.09 8.62 9.79
C ILE A 100 -1.24 9.34 9.64
N GLY A 101 -2.11 8.87 8.77
CA GLY A 101 -3.41 9.48 8.66
C GLY A 101 -4.15 9.08 7.42
N VAL A 102 -5.38 9.54 7.38
CA VAL A 102 -6.31 9.25 6.30
C VAL A 102 -6.72 10.50 5.55
N SER A 103 -6.10 11.64 5.87
CA SER A 103 -6.44 12.89 5.20
C SER A 103 -5.66 13.03 3.91
N SER A 104 -6.28 13.60 2.89
CA SER A 104 -5.62 13.87 1.61
C SER A 104 -4.46 14.84 1.78
N ASN A 105 -4.55 15.77 2.73
CA ASN A 105 -3.47 16.71 2.99
C ASN A 105 -2.19 16.01 3.44
N GLN A 106 -2.31 15.00 4.25
CA GLN A 106 -1.15 14.24 4.69
C GLN A 106 -0.54 13.43 3.55
N LEU A 107 -1.38 12.88 2.69
CA LEU A 107 -0.90 12.17 1.51
C LEU A 107 -0.16 13.13 0.57
N ASP A 108 -0.69 14.32 0.38
CA ASP A 108 -0.04 15.33 -0.44
C ASP A 108 1.31 15.74 0.14
N ASN A 109 1.39 15.92 1.44
CA ASN A 109 2.64 16.26 2.10
C ASN A 109 3.66 15.15 1.96
N ALA A 110 3.23 13.91 2.07
CA ALA A 110 4.10 12.76 1.87
C ALA A 110 4.66 12.75 0.46
N LYS A 111 3.82 12.99 -0.55
CA LYS A 111 4.26 13.06 -1.93
C LYS A 111 5.32 14.14 -2.13
N ARG A 112 5.10 15.32 -1.56
CA ARG A 112 6.06 16.41 -1.68
C ARG A 112 7.37 16.10 -0.97
N GLY A 113 7.31 15.34 0.09
CA GLY A 113 8.49 14.94 0.83
C GLY A 113 9.40 13.99 0.07
N PHE A 114 8.89 13.38 -0.98
CA PHE A 114 9.64 12.41 -1.78
C PHE A 114 10.21 13.01 -3.07
N SER A 115 9.86 14.20 -3.34
CA SER A 115 10.29 14.84 -4.59
C SER A 115 11.57 15.63 -4.42
#